data_b07c70fe4d8c01ccba6e0031819da51d
#
_entry.id   b07c70fe4d8c01ccba6e0031819da51d
#
_cell.length_a   1.000
_cell.length_b   1.000
_cell.length_c   1.000
_cell.angle_alpha   90.00
_cell.angle_beta   90.00
_cell.angle_gamma   90.00
#
_symmetry.space_group_name_H-M   'P 1'
#
loop_
_entity.id
_entity.type
_entity.pdbx_description
1 polymer ?
#
loop_
_entity_poly.entity_id
_entity_poly.type
_entity_poly.pdbx_seq_one_letter_code
_entity_poly.pdbx_strand_id
1 'polypeptide(L)'
;MRMATEVDTRPTNLHFIRRMFGSSSGSISNSNEPGSLKEKDKQKSNSSEINKSAVANDIKLGRPEHKNIPLKNRKKLVVVGDGACGKTSLLLVQSGKPFPEGYVPTVFENYLSAFWVDNKPVELTLWDTAGQEDYDRLRPLSYPDADIVLICFSIGYPESYYNVDEKWHPETRHFCDDVPTLLVGLKKDLRNDPDVISELGKKHQKPITKDQGEKMANEIGALRYVEVSAKTGENVSELFRIAARIALNPRKTKGKSCIIL
;
A
#
# COMPACT_ATOMS: atom_id res chain seq x y z
N MET A 1 -35.05 35.58 16.91
CA MET A 1 -34.84 35.11 15.55
C MET A 1 -33.68 34.12 15.62
N ARG A 2 -33.99 32.84 15.76
CA ARG A 2 -32.99 31.73 15.88
C ARG A 2 -32.77 31.15 14.49
N MET A 3 -31.59 31.26 13.96
CA MET A 3 -31.18 30.48 12.77
C MET A 3 -30.63 29.12 13.25
N ALA A 4 -31.35 28.08 12.90
CA ALA A 4 -30.90 26.71 13.07
C ALA A 4 -29.95 26.40 11.92
N THR A 5 -28.72 26.01 12.24
CA THR A 5 -27.76 25.41 11.29
C THR A 5 -28.10 23.93 11.12
N GLU A 6 -28.53 23.59 9.94
CA GLU A 6 -28.80 22.23 9.49
C GLU A 6 -27.46 21.49 9.39
N VAL A 7 -27.27 20.47 10.22
CA VAL A 7 -26.12 19.54 10.16
C VAL A 7 -26.44 18.52 9.08
N ASP A 8 -25.70 18.56 7.97
CA ASP A 8 -25.74 17.56 6.89
C ASP A 8 -25.27 16.20 7.42
N THR A 9 -26.21 15.33 7.79
CA THR A 9 -25.96 13.95 8.17
C THR A 9 -26.00 13.07 6.92
N ARG A 10 -24.92 13.04 6.14
CA ARG A 10 -24.70 11.97 5.16
C ARG A 10 -24.39 10.67 5.89
N PRO A 11 -25.06 9.53 5.58
CA PRO A 11 -24.82 8.27 6.30
C PRO A 11 -23.42 7.75 5.99
N THR A 12 -22.57 7.76 6.99
CA THR A 12 -21.29 7.03 6.98
C THR A 12 -21.57 5.58 6.67
N ASN A 13 -20.89 5.05 5.66
CA ASN A 13 -21.05 3.72 5.06
C ASN A 13 -20.59 2.56 6.00
N LEU A 14 -21.01 2.62 7.27
CA LEU A 14 -20.69 1.63 8.32
C LEU A 14 -21.24 0.23 7.96
N HIS A 15 -22.30 0.16 7.15
CA HIS A 15 -22.92 -1.10 6.76
C HIS A 15 -22.08 -1.87 5.73
N PHE A 16 -21.38 -1.16 4.84
CA PHE A 16 -20.47 -1.74 3.86
C PHE A 16 -19.20 -2.29 4.53
N ILE A 17 -18.67 -1.57 5.51
CA ILE A 17 -17.49 -1.97 6.29
C ILE A 17 -17.76 -3.26 7.09
N ARG A 18 -18.93 -3.37 7.71
CA ARG A 18 -19.30 -4.53 8.54
C ARG A 18 -19.47 -5.83 7.72
N ARG A 19 -19.82 -5.73 6.44
CA ARG A 19 -19.99 -6.87 5.54
C ARG A 19 -18.68 -7.37 4.94
N MET A 20 -17.69 -6.52 4.76
CA MET A 20 -16.36 -6.91 4.28
C MET A 20 -15.53 -7.73 5.28
N PHE A 21 -15.92 -7.73 6.57
CA PHE A 21 -15.24 -8.47 7.64
C PHE A 21 -16.06 -9.62 8.22
N GLY A 22 -17.25 -9.94 7.63
CA GLY A 22 -18.14 -10.99 8.12
C GLY A 22 -17.70 -12.40 7.72
N SER A 23 -17.59 -13.24 8.69
CA SER A 23 -17.36 -14.69 8.74
C SER A 23 -17.80 -15.50 7.53
N SER A 24 -16.93 -16.34 7.00
CA SER A 24 -17.32 -17.52 6.23
C SER A 24 -16.81 -18.79 6.92
N SER A 25 -17.73 -19.51 7.54
CA SER A 25 -17.64 -20.95 7.79
C SER A 25 -18.24 -21.64 6.57
N GLY A 26 -17.52 -22.55 5.91
CA GLY A 26 -18.07 -23.29 4.77
C GLY A 26 -17.10 -24.33 4.23
N SER A 27 -17.34 -25.51 4.60
CA SER A 27 -17.04 -26.89 4.19
C SER A 27 -16.40 -27.15 2.82
N ILE A 28 -15.46 -28.10 2.90
CA ILE A 28 -14.69 -28.78 1.85
C ILE A 28 -15.61 -29.71 1.02
N SER A 29 -15.45 -29.68 -0.32
CA SER A 29 -15.72 -30.85 -1.16
C SER A 29 -14.77 -30.87 -2.37
N ASN A 30 -14.04 -31.97 -2.47
CA ASN A 30 -13.17 -32.40 -3.57
C ASN A 30 -13.94 -32.73 -4.84
N SER A 31 -13.39 -32.42 -6.01
CA SER A 31 -13.46 -33.33 -7.17
C SER A 31 -12.42 -32.99 -8.25
N ASN A 32 -11.78 -34.05 -8.77
CA ASN A 32 -10.63 -34.20 -9.65
C ASN A 32 -10.81 -33.69 -11.09
N GLU A 33 -9.74 -33.18 -11.65
CA GLU A 33 -8.91 -33.44 -12.87
C GLU A 33 -9.55 -33.84 -14.22
N PRO A 34 -8.74 -33.89 -15.35
CA PRO A 34 -7.78 -32.94 -15.93
C PRO A 34 -8.03 -32.70 -17.44
N GLY A 35 -7.34 -31.72 -18.02
CA GLY A 35 -7.35 -31.53 -19.48
C GLY A 35 -6.22 -30.65 -20.00
N SER A 36 -5.24 -31.28 -20.57
CA SER A 36 -4.06 -30.72 -21.26
C SER A 36 -4.44 -29.96 -22.54
N LEU A 37 -3.70 -28.91 -22.89
CA LEU A 37 -3.12 -28.71 -24.22
C LEU A 37 -2.08 -27.58 -24.24
N LYS A 38 -1.07 -27.86 -25.01
CA LYS A 38 0.25 -27.29 -25.23
C LYS A 38 0.26 -25.95 -25.94
N GLU A 39 1.28 -25.19 -25.61
CA GLU A 39 2.41 -24.69 -26.42
C GLU A 39 2.33 -23.30 -27.05
N LYS A 40 3.43 -22.57 -26.76
CA LYS A 40 4.13 -21.51 -27.50
C LYS A 40 3.64 -20.09 -27.28
N ASP A 41 4.44 -19.37 -26.46
CA ASP A 41 5.27 -18.27 -27.02
C ASP A 41 6.37 -17.83 -26.04
N LYS A 42 7.60 -18.00 -26.51
CA LYS A 42 8.82 -17.45 -25.91
C LYS A 42 8.95 -16.00 -26.32
N GLN A 43 8.82 -15.07 -25.36
CA GLN A 43 9.54 -13.79 -25.51
C GLN A 43 9.84 -13.16 -24.14
N LYS A 44 11.14 -13.12 -23.85
CA LYS A 44 11.92 -12.20 -23.01
C LYS A 44 11.41 -11.84 -21.62
N SER A 45 11.86 -12.62 -20.65
CA SER A 45 11.86 -12.32 -19.22
C SER A 45 13.31 -12.29 -18.69
N ASN A 46 14.01 -11.18 -18.89
CA ASN A 46 15.38 -11.01 -18.35
C ASN A 46 15.45 -10.09 -17.12
N SER A 47 14.34 -9.75 -16.49
CA SER A 47 14.30 -8.94 -15.26
C SER A 47 13.80 -9.71 -14.01
N SER A 48 13.32 -10.94 -14.15
CA SER A 48 12.74 -11.71 -13.05
C SER A 48 13.69 -12.69 -12.36
N GLU A 49 14.82 -13.05 -12.96
CA GLU A 49 15.74 -14.05 -12.39
C GLU A 49 16.76 -13.48 -11.41
N ILE A 50 17.14 -12.20 -11.54
CA ILE A 50 18.11 -11.56 -10.64
C ILE A 50 17.54 -11.37 -9.22
N ASN A 51 16.22 -11.31 -9.07
CA ASN A 51 15.57 -11.03 -7.77
C ASN A 51 15.34 -12.27 -6.91
N LYS A 52 15.23 -13.46 -7.47
CA LYS A 52 14.90 -14.67 -6.69
C LYS A 52 16.05 -15.16 -5.81
N SER A 53 17.30 -15.03 -6.26
CA SER A 53 18.48 -15.43 -5.49
C SER A 53 18.81 -14.48 -4.33
N ALA A 54 18.63 -13.17 -4.53
CA ALA A 54 18.80 -12.15 -3.49
C ALA A 54 17.75 -12.30 -2.37
N VAL A 55 16.50 -12.51 -2.75
CA VAL A 55 15.40 -12.77 -1.80
C VAL A 55 15.62 -14.04 -0.99
N ALA A 56 16.12 -15.12 -1.62
CA ALA A 56 16.42 -16.38 -0.93
C ALA A 56 17.59 -16.24 0.07
N ASN A 57 18.59 -15.42 -0.23
CA ASN A 57 19.69 -15.13 0.69
C ASN A 57 19.24 -14.27 1.89
N ASP A 58 18.41 -13.27 1.65
CA ASP A 58 17.87 -12.42 2.71
C ASP A 58 17.02 -13.22 3.72
N ILE A 59 16.29 -14.24 3.26
CA ILE A 59 15.51 -15.14 4.12
C ILE A 59 16.41 -16.02 4.99
N LYS A 60 17.56 -16.47 4.50
CA LYS A 60 18.53 -17.30 5.24
C LYS A 60 19.25 -16.55 6.36
N LEU A 61 19.38 -15.23 6.26
CA LEU A 61 20.10 -14.40 7.23
C LEU A 61 19.29 -14.11 8.51
N GLY A 62 18.01 -14.45 8.56
CA GLY A 62 17.13 -14.13 9.68
C GLY A 62 16.82 -12.61 9.77
N ARG A 63 16.14 -12.19 10.85
CA ARG A 63 15.90 -10.77 11.08
C ARG A 63 17.14 -10.11 11.70
N PRO A 64 17.63 -8.97 11.18
CA PRO A 64 18.72 -8.25 11.81
C PRO A 64 18.27 -7.67 13.15
N GLU A 65 19.17 -7.66 14.15
CA GLU A 65 18.91 -6.99 15.42
C GLU A 65 18.94 -5.47 15.26
N HIS A 66 17.89 -4.78 15.72
CA HIS A 66 17.74 -3.32 15.61
C HIS A 66 18.97 -2.53 16.09
N LYS A 67 19.60 -2.97 17.20
CA LYS A 67 20.81 -2.29 17.75
C LYS A 67 22.02 -2.36 16.83
N ASN A 68 22.07 -3.32 15.92
CA ASN A 68 23.19 -3.54 14.99
C ASN A 68 22.97 -2.86 13.63
N ILE A 69 21.85 -2.15 13.45
CA ILE A 69 21.55 -1.48 12.19
C ILE A 69 22.14 -0.06 12.20
N PRO A 70 23.03 0.27 11.25
CA PRO A 70 23.60 1.61 11.14
C PRO A 70 22.52 2.69 10.96
N LEU A 71 22.69 3.86 11.55
CA LEU A 71 21.73 4.97 11.46
C LEU A 71 21.37 5.33 10.02
N LYS A 72 22.35 5.32 9.10
CA LYS A 72 22.13 5.58 7.67
C LYS A 72 21.18 4.57 6.99
N ASN A 73 21.01 3.39 7.59
CA ASN A 73 20.13 2.32 7.10
C ASN A 73 18.78 2.30 7.85
N ARG A 74 18.54 3.27 8.75
CA ARG A 74 17.24 3.50 9.37
C ARG A 74 16.48 4.50 8.53
N LYS A 75 15.28 4.13 8.10
CA LYS A 75 14.53 4.88 7.12
C LYS A 75 13.08 5.06 7.59
N LYS A 76 12.52 6.21 7.28
CA LYS A 76 11.13 6.56 7.59
C LYS A 76 10.26 6.34 6.37
N LEU A 77 9.22 5.53 6.53
CA LEU A 77 8.20 5.26 5.51
C LEU A 77 6.86 5.76 6.02
N VAL A 78 6.23 6.65 5.27
CA VAL A 78 4.89 7.17 5.57
C VAL A 78 3.87 6.53 4.65
N VAL A 79 2.72 6.13 5.20
CA VAL A 79 1.64 5.50 4.43
C VAL A 79 0.40 6.37 4.48
N VAL A 80 -0.11 6.76 3.31
CA VAL A 80 -1.32 7.59 3.17
C VAL A 80 -2.34 6.91 2.26
N GLY A 81 -3.58 7.37 2.30
CA GLY A 81 -4.70 6.79 1.54
C GLY A 81 -5.98 6.81 2.37
N ASP A 82 -7.10 6.52 1.75
CA ASP A 82 -8.44 6.59 2.35
C ASP A 82 -8.58 5.79 3.65
N GLY A 83 -9.53 6.19 4.48
CA GLY A 83 -10.00 5.39 5.61
C GLY A 83 -10.43 4.00 5.15
N ALA A 84 -10.15 2.96 5.95
CA ALA A 84 -10.49 1.56 5.66
C ALA A 84 -9.92 0.97 4.35
N CYS A 85 -9.06 1.65 3.59
CA CYS A 85 -8.44 1.07 2.39
C CYS A 85 -7.48 -0.09 2.73
N GLY A 86 -6.98 -0.22 3.97
CA GLY A 86 -6.17 -1.36 4.44
C GLY A 86 -4.72 -1.03 4.80
N LYS A 87 -4.35 0.23 5.01
CA LYS A 87 -3.00 0.67 5.41
C LYS A 87 -2.53 -0.02 6.69
N THR A 88 -3.30 0.10 7.75
CA THR A 88 -3.02 -0.52 9.06
C THR A 88 -2.84 -2.03 8.96
N SER A 89 -3.72 -2.72 8.21
CA SER A 89 -3.60 -4.17 8.00
C SER A 89 -2.30 -4.55 7.30
N LEU A 90 -1.89 -3.76 6.29
CA LEU A 90 -0.61 -3.94 5.60
C LEU A 90 0.57 -3.83 6.57
N LEU A 91 0.58 -2.78 7.41
CA LEU A 91 1.69 -2.50 8.33
C LEU A 91 1.76 -3.51 9.48
N LEU A 92 0.61 -3.97 10.00
CA LEU A 92 0.54 -5.03 11.01
C LEU A 92 1.17 -6.32 10.47
N VAL A 93 0.75 -6.77 9.30
CA VAL A 93 1.27 -8.01 8.67
C VAL A 93 2.77 -7.88 8.39
N GLN A 94 3.25 -6.74 7.88
CA GLN A 94 4.68 -6.51 7.67
C GLN A 94 5.48 -6.55 8.99
N SER A 95 4.90 -6.07 10.09
CA SER A 95 5.53 -6.10 11.41
C SER A 95 5.54 -7.49 12.04
N GLY A 96 4.93 -8.50 11.37
CA GLY A 96 4.82 -9.87 11.86
C GLY A 96 3.66 -10.11 12.81
N LYS A 97 2.73 -9.16 12.90
CA LYS A 97 1.46 -9.32 13.62
C LYS A 97 0.43 -10.05 12.74
N PRO A 98 -0.55 -10.74 13.32
CA PRO A 98 -1.62 -11.37 12.55
C PRO A 98 -2.44 -10.34 11.79
N PHE A 99 -3.08 -10.77 10.69
CA PHE A 99 -4.06 -9.96 9.99
C PHE A 99 -5.24 -9.64 10.93
N PRO A 100 -5.67 -8.38 11.04
CA PRO A 100 -6.74 -7.99 11.97
C PRO A 100 -8.09 -8.52 11.50
N GLU A 101 -8.88 -9.10 12.43
CA GLU A 101 -10.21 -9.63 12.14
C GLU A 101 -11.29 -8.55 12.00
N GLY A 102 -11.03 -7.34 12.49
CA GLY A 102 -11.97 -6.23 12.47
C GLY A 102 -11.34 -4.90 12.06
N TYR A 103 -12.19 -3.96 11.67
CA TYR A 103 -11.77 -2.60 11.39
C TYR A 103 -11.79 -1.77 12.67
N VAL A 104 -10.63 -1.19 13.00
CA VAL A 104 -10.49 -0.16 14.03
C VAL A 104 -9.92 1.08 13.35
N PRO A 105 -10.59 2.24 13.47
CA PRO A 105 -10.05 3.49 12.92
C PRO A 105 -8.70 3.81 13.56
N THR A 106 -7.69 4.04 12.72
CA THR A 106 -6.37 4.49 13.16
C THR A 106 -6.36 5.99 13.24
N VAL A 107 -5.84 6.52 14.34
CA VAL A 107 -5.50 7.96 14.45
C VAL A 107 -4.08 8.14 13.95
N PHE A 108 -3.14 7.47 14.60
CA PHE A 108 -1.72 7.46 14.26
C PHE A 108 -1.03 6.31 15.02
N GLU A 109 -0.26 5.49 14.30
CA GLU A 109 0.55 4.45 14.92
C GLU A 109 1.91 4.31 14.22
N ASN A 110 2.92 3.82 14.97
CA ASN A 110 4.24 3.53 14.45
C ASN A 110 4.59 2.07 14.64
N TYR A 111 5.18 1.46 13.62
CA TYR A 111 5.72 0.12 13.67
C TYR A 111 7.18 0.12 13.24
N LEU A 112 7.94 -0.85 13.74
CA LEU A 112 9.31 -1.09 13.30
C LEU A 112 9.37 -2.40 12.53
N SER A 113 10.05 -2.38 11.40
CA SER A 113 10.32 -3.57 10.61
C SER A 113 11.79 -3.60 10.18
N ALA A 114 12.51 -4.64 10.59
CA ALA A 114 13.91 -4.83 10.25
C ALA A 114 14.08 -6.07 9.37
N PHE A 115 14.83 -5.93 8.28
CA PHE A 115 15.08 -7.01 7.32
C PHE A 115 16.33 -6.71 6.47
N TRP A 116 16.77 -7.71 5.72
CA TRP A 116 17.91 -7.57 4.83
C TRP A 116 17.47 -7.09 3.44
N VAL A 117 18.21 -6.16 2.88
CA VAL A 117 18.05 -5.69 1.50
C VAL A 117 19.43 -5.63 0.85
N ASP A 118 19.64 -6.43 -0.19
CA ASP A 118 20.91 -6.50 -0.92
C ASP A 118 22.12 -6.69 0.04
N ASN A 119 22.00 -7.64 0.99
CA ASN A 119 22.97 -7.94 2.05
C ASN A 119 23.25 -6.79 3.03
N LYS A 120 22.40 -5.77 3.09
CA LYS A 120 22.47 -4.69 4.07
C LYS A 120 21.33 -4.80 5.08
N PRO A 121 21.59 -4.68 6.39
CA PRO A 121 20.52 -4.64 7.37
C PRO A 121 19.84 -3.27 7.27
N VAL A 122 18.50 -3.27 7.19
CA VAL A 122 17.67 -2.06 7.06
C VAL A 122 16.59 -2.09 8.12
N GLU A 123 16.31 -0.95 8.70
CA GLU A 123 15.17 -0.73 9.57
C GLU A 123 14.25 0.31 8.94
N LEU A 124 12.98 -0.06 8.79
CA LEU A 124 11.93 0.88 8.42
C LEU A 124 11.09 1.23 9.65
N THR A 125 11.01 2.51 9.97
CA THR A 125 9.97 3.04 10.84
C THR A 125 8.74 3.31 9.97
N LEU A 126 7.69 2.55 10.20
CA LEU A 126 6.44 2.57 9.41
C LEU A 126 5.45 3.48 10.11
N TRP A 127 5.08 4.57 9.46
CA TRP A 127 4.17 5.59 9.97
C TRP A 127 2.78 5.37 9.37
N ASP A 128 1.86 4.81 10.20
CA ASP A 128 0.46 4.62 9.85
C ASP A 128 -0.32 5.90 10.09
N THR A 129 -0.99 6.41 9.07
CA THR A 129 -1.74 7.66 9.19
C THR A 129 -3.23 7.43 9.00
N ALA A 130 -4.03 8.25 9.68
CA ALA A 130 -5.47 8.29 9.46
C ALA A 130 -5.81 8.73 8.04
N GLY A 131 -6.76 8.04 7.41
CA GLY A 131 -7.28 8.40 6.10
C GLY A 131 -8.56 9.26 6.16
N GLN A 132 -9.17 9.40 7.36
CA GLN A 132 -10.36 10.23 7.55
C GLN A 132 -10.02 11.71 7.49
N GLU A 133 -10.97 12.51 7.04
CA GLU A 133 -10.82 13.95 6.86
C GLU A 133 -10.66 14.72 8.19
N ASP A 134 -11.21 14.17 9.26
CA ASP A 134 -11.07 14.72 10.61
C ASP A 134 -9.59 14.90 11.02
N TYR A 135 -8.70 14.12 10.43
CA TYR A 135 -7.27 14.14 10.73
C TYR A 135 -6.41 14.86 9.68
N ASP A 136 -7.01 15.52 8.69
CA ASP A 136 -6.27 16.21 7.62
C ASP A 136 -5.31 17.29 8.16
N ARG A 137 -5.64 17.88 9.33
CA ARG A 137 -4.76 18.86 9.99
C ARG A 137 -3.60 18.24 10.78
N LEU A 138 -3.74 16.97 11.20
CA LEU A 138 -2.72 16.28 11.98
C LEU A 138 -1.79 15.44 11.11
N ARG A 139 -2.29 14.89 10.02
CA ARG A 139 -1.50 14.04 9.11
C ARG A 139 -0.21 14.68 8.60
N PRO A 140 -0.17 16.00 8.28
CA PRO A 140 1.07 16.66 7.86
C PRO A 140 2.24 16.56 8.83
N LEU A 141 1.99 16.35 10.12
CA LEU A 141 3.03 16.11 11.11
C LEU A 141 3.81 14.80 10.88
N SER A 142 3.27 13.91 10.06
CA SER A 142 3.91 12.64 9.71
C SER A 142 4.91 12.75 8.58
N TYR A 143 4.89 13.80 7.76
CA TYR A 143 5.74 13.91 6.57
C TYR A 143 7.19 14.34 6.81
N PRO A 144 7.54 15.20 7.80
CA PRO A 144 8.92 15.61 7.99
C PRO A 144 9.87 14.41 8.07
N ASP A 145 11.03 14.52 7.40
CA ASP A 145 12.06 13.49 7.35
C ASP A 145 11.62 12.15 6.77
N ALA A 146 10.56 12.10 5.98
CA ALA A 146 10.18 10.89 5.25
C ALA A 146 11.23 10.56 4.18
N ASP A 147 11.67 9.29 4.16
CA ASP A 147 12.57 8.78 3.11
C ASP A 147 11.81 8.19 1.93
N ILE A 148 10.54 7.82 2.13
CA ILE A 148 9.64 7.29 1.11
C ILE A 148 8.18 7.39 1.56
N VAL A 149 7.28 7.60 0.60
CA VAL A 149 5.83 7.64 0.83
C VAL A 149 5.14 6.53 0.03
N LEU A 150 4.19 5.82 0.66
CA LEU A 150 3.26 4.93 0.00
C LEU A 150 1.91 5.61 -0.11
N ILE A 151 1.44 5.86 -1.34
CA ILE A 151 0.06 6.28 -1.59
C ILE A 151 -0.76 5.02 -1.86
N CYS A 152 -1.76 4.76 -1.02
CA CYS A 152 -2.51 3.52 -1.00
C CYS A 152 -3.97 3.72 -1.39
N PHE A 153 -4.49 2.78 -2.17
CA PHE A 153 -5.93 2.66 -2.44
C PHE A 153 -6.36 1.19 -2.34
N SER A 154 -7.65 0.93 -2.22
CA SER A 154 -8.20 -0.43 -2.21
C SER A 154 -8.69 -0.83 -3.61
N ILE A 155 -8.21 -1.97 -4.12
CA ILE A 155 -8.60 -2.51 -5.45
C ILE A 155 -10.11 -2.78 -5.53
N GLY A 156 -10.72 -3.19 -4.41
CA GLY A 156 -12.17 -3.43 -4.33
C GLY A 156 -13.01 -2.19 -3.99
N TYR A 157 -12.42 -0.99 -3.93
CA TYR A 157 -13.11 0.26 -3.61
C TYR A 157 -12.64 1.38 -4.55
N PRO A 158 -13.27 1.51 -5.75
CA PRO A 158 -12.83 2.44 -6.80
C PRO A 158 -12.73 3.90 -6.37
N GLU A 159 -13.58 4.38 -5.46
CA GLU A 159 -13.52 5.75 -4.97
C GLU A 159 -12.15 6.07 -4.37
N SER A 160 -11.55 5.14 -3.62
CA SER A 160 -10.21 5.34 -3.07
C SER A 160 -9.10 5.43 -4.13
N TYR A 161 -9.33 4.88 -5.31
CA TYR A 161 -8.42 5.02 -6.45
C TYR A 161 -8.51 6.42 -7.06
N TYR A 162 -9.71 6.98 -7.22
CA TYR A 162 -9.86 8.34 -7.73
C TYR A 162 -9.29 9.39 -6.74
N ASN A 163 -9.43 9.15 -5.45
CA ASN A 163 -8.85 10.00 -4.41
C ASN A 163 -7.31 10.02 -4.42
N VAL A 164 -6.65 9.09 -5.13
CA VAL A 164 -5.18 9.15 -5.33
C VAL A 164 -4.78 10.44 -6.04
N ASP A 165 -5.45 10.79 -7.14
CA ASP A 165 -5.16 11.98 -7.92
C ASP A 165 -5.80 13.25 -7.32
N GLU A 166 -7.02 13.14 -6.79
CA GLU A 166 -7.77 14.28 -6.28
C GLU A 166 -7.28 14.78 -4.91
N LYS A 167 -6.79 13.88 -4.04
CA LYS A 167 -6.42 14.20 -2.66
C LYS A 167 -4.98 13.83 -2.32
N TRP A 168 -4.62 12.54 -2.46
CA TRP A 168 -3.40 12.00 -1.85
C TRP A 168 -2.13 12.44 -2.57
N HIS A 169 -2.12 12.45 -3.88
CA HIS A 169 -0.97 12.96 -4.65
C HIS A 169 -0.75 14.46 -4.46
N PRO A 170 -1.76 15.34 -4.55
CA PRO A 170 -1.61 16.77 -4.22
C PRO A 170 -1.08 17.00 -2.80
N GLU A 171 -1.59 16.27 -1.80
CA GLU A 171 -1.14 16.41 -0.42
C GLU A 171 0.33 16.00 -0.27
N THR A 172 0.71 14.82 -0.76
CA THR A 172 2.10 14.34 -0.66
C THR A 172 3.06 15.23 -1.43
N ARG A 173 2.66 15.73 -2.59
CA ARG A 173 3.46 16.67 -3.37
C ARG A 173 3.67 18.00 -2.65
N HIS A 174 2.66 18.48 -1.93
CA HIS A 174 2.78 19.70 -1.15
C HIS A 174 3.77 19.58 0.02
N PHE A 175 3.73 18.45 0.74
CA PHE A 175 4.54 18.27 1.96
C PHE A 175 5.85 17.49 1.73
N CYS A 176 5.99 16.75 0.62
CA CYS A 176 7.06 15.81 0.33
C CYS A 176 7.49 15.82 -1.15
N ASP A 177 7.59 16.97 -1.81
CA ASP A 177 7.83 17.08 -3.27
C ASP A 177 9.07 16.30 -3.75
N ASP A 178 10.13 16.27 -2.94
CA ASP A 178 11.38 15.56 -3.26
C ASP A 178 11.45 14.11 -2.75
N VAL A 179 10.41 13.64 -2.05
CA VAL A 179 10.40 12.30 -1.45
C VAL A 179 9.88 11.28 -2.48
N PRO A 180 10.62 10.18 -2.72
CA PRO A 180 10.15 9.14 -3.63
C PRO A 180 8.82 8.54 -3.17
N THR A 181 7.92 8.34 -4.13
CA THR A 181 6.57 7.81 -3.89
C THR A 181 6.36 6.49 -4.63
N LEU A 182 5.67 5.55 -3.98
CA LEU A 182 5.11 4.34 -4.60
C LEU A 182 3.59 4.40 -4.55
N LEU A 183 2.94 3.94 -5.62
CA LEU A 183 1.50 3.70 -5.63
C LEU A 183 1.23 2.24 -5.27
N VAL A 184 0.30 2.01 -4.33
CA VAL A 184 0.02 0.67 -3.80
C VAL A 184 -1.48 0.35 -3.90
N GLY A 185 -1.80 -0.68 -4.69
CA GLY A 185 -3.14 -1.27 -4.72
C GLY A 185 -3.27 -2.32 -3.61
N LEU A 186 -4.06 -2.00 -2.59
CA LEU A 186 -4.33 -2.87 -1.44
C LEU A 186 -5.51 -3.80 -1.71
N LYS A 187 -5.63 -4.86 -0.90
CA LYS A 187 -6.72 -5.85 -0.97
C LYS A 187 -6.84 -6.49 -2.36
N LYS A 188 -5.71 -6.90 -2.93
CA LYS A 188 -5.65 -7.55 -4.25
C LYS A 188 -6.56 -8.78 -4.34
N ASP A 189 -6.74 -9.48 -3.21
CA ASP A 189 -7.65 -10.61 -3.05
C ASP A 189 -9.10 -10.29 -3.44
N LEU A 190 -9.54 -9.03 -3.33
CA LEU A 190 -10.90 -8.61 -3.66
C LEU A 190 -11.15 -8.44 -5.17
N ARG A 191 -10.12 -8.48 -6.02
CA ARG A 191 -10.31 -8.27 -7.47
C ARG A 191 -11.22 -9.30 -8.10
N ASN A 192 -11.12 -10.54 -7.66
CA ASN A 192 -11.89 -11.67 -8.19
C ASN A 192 -12.93 -12.18 -7.18
N ASP A 193 -13.21 -11.43 -6.12
CA ASP A 193 -14.20 -11.76 -5.12
C ASP A 193 -15.61 -11.56 -5.70
N PRO A 194 -16.45 -12.63 -5.76
CA PRO A 194 -17.77 -12.56 -6.38
C PRO A 194 -18.71 -11.57 -5.72
N ASP A 195 -18.62 -11.43 -4.39
CA ASP A 195 -19.48 -10.52 -3.63
C ASP A 195 -19.11 -9.07 -3.94
N VAL A 196 -17.80 -8.76 -3.98
CA VAL A 196 -17.30 -7.43 -4.36
C VAL A 196 -17.68 -7.08 -5.79
N ILE A 197 -17.52 -8.02 -6.74
CA ILE A 197 -17.88 -7.80 -8.15
C ILE A 197 -19.39 -7.55 -8.27
N SER A 198 -20.22 -8.31 -7.55
CA SER A 198 -21.68 -8.15 -7.55
C SER A 198 -22.09 -6.79 -6.98
N GLU A 199 -21.53 -6.38 -5.84
CA GLU A 199 -21.85 -5.09 -5.21
C GLU A 199 -21.41 -3.90 -6.08
N LEU A 200 -20.21 -3.96 -6.67
CA LEU A 200 -19.75 -2.93 -7.60
C LEU A 200 -20.58 -2.90 -8.89
N GLY A 201 -21.00 -4.07 -9.37
CA GLY A 201 -21.88 -4.19 -10.55
C GLY A 201 -23.20 -3.44 -10.38
N LYS A 202 -23.79 -3.42 -9.18
CA LYS A 202 -25.01 -2.64 -8.87
C LYS A 202 -24.80 -1.13 -9.04
N LYS A 203 -23.56 -0.67 -8.94
CA LYS A 203 -23.15 0.73 -9.12
C LYS A 203 -22.52 0.99 -10.49
N HIS A 204 -22.60 0.03 -11.42
CA HIS A 204 -21.91 0.07 -12.72
C HIS A 204 -20.38 0.26 -12.60
N GLN A 205 -19.79 -0.20 -11.49
CA GLN A 205 -18.37 -0.16 -11.23
C GLN A 205 -17.74 -1.55 -11.30
N LYS A 206 -16.43 -1.61 -11.36
CA LYS A 206 -15.62 -2.84 -11.33
C LYS A 206 -14.42 -2.66 -10.43
N PRO A 207 -13.83 -3.72 -9.87
CA PRO A 207 -12.54 -3.64 -9.18
C PRO A 207 -11.48 -3.02 -10.10
N ILE A 208 -10.57 -2.23 -9.52
CA ILE A 208 -9.50 -1.58 -10.27
C ILE A 208 -8.57 -2.62 -10.90
N THR A 209 -8.30 -2.46 -12.19
CA THR A 209 -7.39 -3.33 -12.94
C THR A 209 -5.94 -2.94 -12.69
N LYS A 210 -5.03 -3.86 -13.03
CA LYS A 210 -3.59 -3.59 -12.93
C LYS A 210 -3.17 -2.46 -13.85
N ASP A 211 -3.69 -2.43 -15.08
CA ASP A 211 -3.38 -1.40 -16.08
C ASP A 211 -3.81 0.00 -15.62
N GLN A 212 -4.97 0.09 -14.94
CA GLN A 212 -5.41 1.35 -14.32
C GLN A 212 -4.42 1.81 -13.25
N GLY A 213 -3.98 0.90 -12.38
CA GLY A 213 -2.99 1.23 -11.35
C GLY A 213 -1.64 1.65 -11.93
N GLU A 214 -1.14 0.98 -12.99
CA GLU A 214 0.10 1.34 -13.67
C GLU A 214 -0.04 2.71 -14.37
N LYS A 215 -1.18 2.99 -14.98
CA LYS A 215 -1.48 4.28 -15.60
C LYS A 215 -1.46 5.40 -14.55
N MET A 216 -2.19 5.25 -13.45
CA MET A 216 -2.20 6.23 -12.36
C MET A 216 -0.80 6.46 -11.78
N ALA A 217 -0.01 5.41 -11.58
CA ALA A 217 1.36 5.55 -11.09
C ALA A 217 2.23 6.43 -12.01
N ASN A 218 2.07 6.27 -13.33
CA ASN A 218 2.76 7.11 -14.31
C ASN A 218 2.26 8.56 -14.28
N GLU A 219 0.95 8.78 -14.14
CA GLU A 219 0.33 10.11 -14.10
C GLU A 219 0.80 10.91 -12.88
N ILE A 220 0.87 10.28 -11.70
CA ILE A 220 1.33 10.95 -10.48
C ILE A 220 2.86 10.95 -10.31
N GLY A 221 3.61 10.37 -11.27
CA GLY A 221 5.07 10.29 -11.20
C GLY A 221 5.59 9.34 -10.10
N ALA A 222 4.79 8.39 -9.64
CA ALA A 222 5.24 7.37 -8.71
C ALA A 222 6.31 6.46 -9.35
N LEU A 223 7.33 6.10 -8.58
CA LEU A 223 8.45 5.28 -9.07
C LEU A 223 8.03 3.88 -9.49
N ARG A 224 6.96 3.36 -8.90
CA ARG A 224 6.42 2.03 -9.21
C ARG A 224 4.99 1.89 -8.70
N TYR A 225 4.22 1.02 -9.38
CA TYR A 225 2.95 0.47 -8.89
C TYR A 225 3.16 -0.94 -8.34
N VAL A 226 2.59 -1.24 -7.18
CA VAL A 226 2.64 -2.57 -6.56
C VAL A 226 1.27 -2.94 -6.01
N GLU A 227 0.84 -4.17 -6.29
CA GLU A 227 -0.41 -4.72 -5.73
C GLU A 227 -0.11 -5.73 -4.63
N VAL A 228 -0.82 -5.61 -3.52
CA VAL A 228 -0.63 -6.47 -2.35
C VAL A 228 -1.94 -6.93 -1.75
N SER A 229 -1.90 -8.08 -1.07
CA SER A 229 -2.96 -8.51 -0.16
C SER A 229 -2.35 -8.77 1.23
N ALA A 230 -2.73 -7.96 2.21
CA ALA A 230 -2.36 -8.21 3.60
C ALA A 230 -3.04 -9.47 4.14
N LYS A 231 -4.24 -9.80 3.65
CA LYS A 231 -5.01 -10.98 4.05
C LYS A 231 -4.30 -12.29 3.67
N THR A 232 -3.75 -12.37 2.46
CA THR A 232 -3.06 -13.57 1.96
C THR A 232 -1.54 -13.50 2.15
N GLY A 233 -0.99 -12.33 2.51
CA GLY A 233 0.45 -12.07 2.57
C GLY A 233 1.08 -11.81 1.19
N GLU A 234 0.31 -11.85 0.12
CA GLU A 234 0.83 -11.71 -1.25
C GLU A 234 1.50 -10.36 -1.46
N ASN A 235 2.74 -10.39 -1.94
CA ASN A 235 3.60 -9.24 -2.25
C ASN A 235 3.91 -8.30 -1.07
N VAL A 236 3.48 -8.57 0.16
CA VAL A 236 3.71 -7.68 1.31
C VAL A 236 5.20 -7.45 1.55
N SER A 237 5.97 -8.52 1.78
CA SER A 237 7.41 -8.40 2.02
C SER A 237 8.16 -7.80 0.83
N GLU A 238 7.76 -8.09 -0.40
CA GLU A 238 8.39 -7.54 -1.60
C GLU A 238 8.17 -6.04 -1.73
N LEU A 239 6.97 -5.53 -1.43
CA LEU A 239 6.69 -4.09 -1.39
C LEU A 239 7.67 -3.36 -0.48
N PHE A 240 7.86 -3.86 0.76
CA PHE A 240 8.74 -3.18 1.72
C PHE A 240 10.22 -3.31 1.37
N ARG A 241 10.65 -4.40 0.70
CA ARG A 241 12.00 -4.48 0.14
C ARG A 241 12.22 -3.48 -0.99
N ILE A 242 11.25 -3.31 -1.88
CA ILE A 242 11.29 -2.27 -2.92
C ILE A 242 11.39 -0.90 -2.29
N ALA A 243 10.53 -0.59 -1.31
CA ALA A 243 10.51 0.68 -0.60
C ALA A 243 11.85 0.96 0.09
N ALA A 244 12.40 0.00 0.82
CA ALA A 244 13.68 0.13 1.50
C ALA A 244 14.86 0.32 0.52
N ARG A 245 14.87 -0.38 -0.60
CA ARG A 245 15.91 -0.22 -1.63
C ARG A 245 15.89 1.19 -2.23
N ILE A 246 14.71 1.75 -2.43
CA ILE A 246 14.54 3.13 -2.91
C ILE A 246 14.99 4.12 -1.83
N ALA A 247 14.56 3.95 -0.57
CA ALA A 247 14.91 4.81 0.54
C ALA A 247 16.42 4.81 0.86
N LEU A 248 17.11 3.69 0.65
CA LEU A 248 18.57 3.59 0.81
C LEU A 248 19.35 4.33 -0.29
N ASN A 249 18.78 4.41 -1.50
CA ASN A 249 19.41 4.98 -2.66
C ASN A 249 18.48 6.01 -3.31
N PRO A 250 18.15 7.11 -2.62
CA PRO A 250 17.31 8.14 -3.20
C PRO A 250 17.97 8.64 -4.48
N ARG A 251 17.26 8.58 -5.60
CA ARG A 251 17.74 9.23 -6.82
C ARG A 251 17.89 10.70 -6.50
N LYS A 252 19.10 11.25 -6.66
CA LYS A 252 19.28 12.69 -6.60
C LYS A 252 18.36 13.28 -7.65
N THR A 253 17.25 13.86 -7.25
CA THR A 253 16.49 14.75 -8.12
C THR A 253 17.48 15.81 -8.59
N LYS A 254 17.60 15.99 -9.90
CA LYS A 254 18.45 17.06 -10.45
C LYS A 254 17.94 18.35 -9.83
N GLY A 255 18.71 18.88 -8.88
CA GLY A 255 18.40 20.16 -8.24
C GLY A 255 18.07 21.15 -9.36
N LYS A 256 16.93 21.81 -9.26
CA LYS A 256 16.67 23.01 -10.04
C LYS A 256 17.83 23.93 -9.71
N SER A 257 18.74 24.09 -10.66
CA SER A 257 19.79 25.11 -10.60
C SER A 257 19.08 26.43 -10.34
N CYS A 258 19.19 26.96 -9.11
CA CYS A 258 18.76 28.30 -8.82
C CYS A 258 19.64 29.22 -9.69
N ILE A 259 19.10 29.69 -10.80
CA ILE A 259 19.68 30.81 -11.53
C ILE A 259 19.42 32.03 -10.64
N ILE A 260 20.42 32.40 -9.86
CA ILE A 260 20.46 33.71 -9.21
C ILE A 260 20.68 34.71 -10.34
N LEU A 261 19.64 35.48 -10.65
CA LEU A 261 19.70 36.69 -11.47
C LEU A 261 20.13 37.85 -10.61
#